data_1d2955e2ff341bcb71ca1a840af2e6e3
#
_entry.id   1d2955e2ff341bcb71ca1a840af2e6e3
#
_cell.length_a   1.000
_cell.length_b   1.000
_cell.length_c   1.000
_cell.angle_alpha   90.00
_cell.angle_beta   90.00
_cell.angle_gamma   90.00
#
_symmetry.space_group_name_H-M   'P 1'
#
loop_
_entity.id
_entity.type
_entity.pdbx_description
1 polymer ?
#
loop_
_entity_poly.entity_id
_entity_poly.type
_entity_poly.pdbx_seq_one_letter_code
_entity_poly.pdbx_strand_id
1 'polypeptide(L)'
;MIDIKFLRENPDIVKENIKKKFQNHKLHLVDEVIDFDSKKRAVNLKGDELRSKRNSLSSEIGNLMRNGKKDDAEAIKAEVQQINSELAENEKLETEYAEEIKSRMMKIPNIIADSVPIGEDDSKNVEIQKYGDPIVPEYEIPYHADIMESLCGLDLDAARRVAGNGFYYLVGDIARLHSAVLSYARDFMINKGFTYCIPPYMIRSDVVDGVMSFEEMDAMMYKIEGEDLYLIGTSEHSMIGKFKGQLLKKSEMPYTMTSYSPCFRKEKGAHGIEERGVYRIHQFEKQEMIVVCEPEESWDWYDKMWSYTVELFRSMDIPVRTLECCSGDLADLKAKSCDVEAWSPRQQKYFEVGSCSNLTDAQARRLGIRIKVEKGNYYAHTLNNTVVAPPRMLIALLENNYNEDGSVTIPEVLRPYMGGTEKLVPKK
;
A
#
# COMPACT_ATOMS: atom_id res chain seq x y z
N MET A 1 -3.54 -9.97 3.92
CA MET A 1 -3.71 -11.28 4.65
C MET A 1 -4.54 -12.19 3.77
N ILE A 2 -4.10 -13.42 3.53
CA ILE A 2 -4.87 -14.41 2.76
C ILE A 2 -6.04 -14.97 3.57
N ASP A 3 -6.95 -15.72 2.90
CA ASP A 3 -8.05 -16.40 3.56
C ASP A 3 -7.56 -17.59 4.38
N ILE A 4 -7.92 -17.67 5.66
CA ILE A 4 -7.54 -18.80 6.54
C ILE A 4 -8.17 -20.12 6.08
N LYS A 5 -9.37 -20.07 5.49
CA LYS A 5 -10.02 -21.26 4.93
C LYS A 5 -9.23 -21.76 3.71
N PHE A 6 -8.82 -20.84 2.83
CA PHE A 6 -7.96 -21.19 1.69
C PHE A 6 -6.63 -21.80 2.14
N LEU A 7 -5.97 -21.20 3.14
CA LEU A 7 -4.71 -21.73 3.70
C LEU A 7 -4.90 -23.14 4.25
N ARG A 8 -5.96 -23.38 5.02
CA ARG A 8 -6.27 -24.68 5.61
C ARG A 8 -6.56 -25.76 4.56
N GLU A 9 -7.30 -25.40 3.50
CA GLU A 9 -7.69 -26.33 2.44
C GLU A 9 -6.57 -26.57 1.42
N ASN A 10 -5.64 -25.59 1.27
CA ASN A 10 -4.58 -25.61 0.26
C ASN A 10 -3.21 -25.21 0.84
N PRO A 11 -2.72 -25.88 1.91
CA PRO A 11 -1.46 -25.52 2.56
C PRO A 11 -0.25 -25.61 1.63
N ASP A 12 -0.24 -26.58 0.73
CA ASP A 12 0.87 -26.77 -0.22
C ASP A 12 0.95 -25.64 -1.25
N ILE A 13 -0.19 -25.10 -1.70
CA ILE A 13 -0.22 -23.92 -2.59
C ILE A 13 0.38 -22.71 -1.88
N VAL A 14 0.02 -22.49 -0.61
CA VAL A 14 0.54 -21.38 0.19
C VAL A 14 2.06 -21.54 0.42
N LYS A 15 2.52 -22.74 0.74
CA LYS A 15 3.96 -23.04 0.91
C LYS A 15 4.73 -22.83 -0.39
N GLU A 16 4.18 -23.27 -1.51
CA GLU A 16 4.79 -23.07 -2.83
C GLU A 16 4.86 -21.57 -3.20
N ASN A 17 3.82 -20.79 -2.90
CA ASN A 17 3.82 -19.35 -3.07
C ASN A 17 4.91 -18.66 -2.23
N ILE A 18 5.10 -19.08 -0.97
CA ILE A 18 6.18 -18.59 -0.11
C ILE A 18 7.56 -18.87 -0.72
N LYS A 19 7.75 -20.07 -1.30
CA LYS A 19 9.00 -20.43 -2.00
C LYS A 19 9.21 -19.58 -3.25
N LYS A 20 8.17 -19.39 -4.07
CA LYS A 20 8.22 -18.51 -5.25
C LYS A 20 8.62 -17.07 -4.90
N LYS A 21 8.28 -16.60 -3.71
CA LYS A 21 8.69 -15.29 -3.18
C LYS A 21 10.05 -15.31 -2.47
N PHE A 22 10.80 -16.40 -2.52
CA PHE A 22 12.12 -16.58 -1.85
C PHE A 22 12.10 -16.35 -0.33
N GLN A 23 10.95 -16.59 0.31
CA GLN A 23 10.73 -16.35 1.75
C GLN A 23 10.67 -17.68 2.54
N ASN A 24 11.54 -18.64 2.26
CA ASN A 24 11.52 -19.98 2.84
C ASN A 24 11.51 -19.98 4.39
N HIS A 25 12.05 -18.95 5.02
CA HIS A 25 12.03 -18.76 6.46
C HIS A 25 10.60 -18.62 7.05
N LYS A 26 9.58 -18.34 6.20
CA LYS A 26 8.17 -18.22 6.60
C LYS A 26 7.37 -19.53 6.45
N LEU A 27 7.95 -20.61 5.91
CA LEU A 27 7.22 -21.86 5.62
C LEU A 27 6.57 -22.48 6.86
N HIS A 28 7.24 -22.43 8.02
CA HIS A 28 6.73 -22.97 9.28
C HIS A 28 5.45 -22.28 9.75
N LEU A 29 5.22 -21.02 9.37
CA LEU A 29 4.03 -20.27 9.77
C LEU A 29 2.73 -20.91 9.26
N VAL A 30 2.78 -21.60 8.11
CA VAL A 30 1.61 -22.28 7.54
C VAL A 30 1.14 -23.41 8.44
N ASP A 31 2.07 -24.25 8.90
CA ASP A 31 1.77 -25.39 9.79
C ASP A 31 1.30 -24.90 11.16
N GLU A 32 1.94 -23.86 11.70
CA GLU A 32 1.53 -23.24 12.96
C GLU A 32 0.10 -22.66 12.90
N VAL A 33 -0.26 -21.98 11.80
CA VAL A 33 -1.64 -21.48 11.61
C VAL A 33 -2.65 -22.62 11.60
N ILE A 34 -2.34 -23.73 10.92
CA ILE A 34 -3.22 -24.92 10.86
C ILE A 34 -3.40 -25.51 12.25
N ASP A 35 -2.32 -25.64 13.02
CA ASP A 35 -2.36 -26.16 14.40
C ASP A 35 -3.25 -25.28 15.31
N PHE A 36 -2.99 -23.97 15.33
CA PHE A 36 -3.79 -23.03 16.12
C PHE A 36 -5.25 -22.94 15.65
N ASP A 37 -5.52 -23.00 14.35
CA ASP A 37 -6.90 -23.03 13.82
C ASP A 37 -7.64 -24.31 14.27
N SER A 38 -6.95 -25.45 14.28
CA SER A 38 -7.50 -26.70 14.79
C SER A 38 -7.84 -26.60 16.28
N LYS A 39 -6.90 -26.09 17.10
CA LYS A 39 -7.10 -25.84 18.54
C LYS A 39 -8.26 -24.89 18.80
N LYS A 40 -8.32 -23.76 18.07
CA LYS A 40 -9.39 -22.78 18.18
C LYS A 40 -10.76 -23.40 17.87
N ARG A 41 -10.87 -24.20 16.80
CA ARG A 41 -12.11 -24.89 16.45
C ARG A 41 -12.56 -25.88 17.52
N ALA A 42 -11.63 -26.61 18.11
CA ALA A 42 -11.93 -27.52 19.23
C ALA A 42 -12.45 -26.76 20.46
N VAL A 43 -11.80 -25.63 20.80
CA VAL A 43 -12.24 -24.75 21.88
C VAL A 43 -13.63 -24.16 21.61
N ASN A 44 -13.91 -23.72 20.38
CA ASN A 44 -15.22 -23.21 20.01
C ASN A 44 -16.32 -24.28 20.15
N LEU A 45 -16.05 -25.49 19.68
CA LEU A 45 -17.01 -26.62 19.82
C LEU A 45 -17.30 -26.89 21.29
N LYS A 46 -16.26 -27.00 22.12
CA LYS A 46 -16.42 -27.20 23.58
C LYS A 46 -17.22 -26.05 24.22
N GLY A 47 -16.97 -24.81 23.80
CA GLY A 47 -17.70 -23.64 24.28
C GLY A 47 -19.20 -23.70 23.92
N ASP A 48 -19.54 -24.15 22.71
CA ASP A 48 -20.92 -24.33 22.29
C ASP A 48 -21.63 -25.45 23.08
N GLU A 49 -20.96 -26.57 23.34
CA GLU A 49 -21.46 -27.65 24.18
C GLU A 49 -21.71 -27.17 25.61
N LEU A 50 -20.75 -26.43 26.21
CA LEU A 50 -20.90 -25.87 27.57
C LEU A 50 -22.05 -24.85 27.64
N ARG A 51 -22.19 -23.97 26.64
CA ARG A 51 -23.30 -23.01 26.55
C ARG A 51 -24.66 -23.70 26.44
N SER A 52 -24.77 -24.75 25.63
CA SER A 52 -25.95 -25.57 25.48
C SER A 52 -26.35 -26.26 26.81
N LYS A 53 -25.35 -26.88 27.50
CA LYS A 53 -25.55 -27.54 28.80
C LYS A 53 -25.99 -26.55 29.87
N ARG A 54 -25.33 -25.38 29.96
CA ARG A 54 -25.70 -24.31 30.89
C ARG A 54 -27.15 -23.85 30.69
N ASN A 55 -27.58 -23.65 29.44
CA ASN A 55 -28.93 -23.19 29.13
C ASN A 55 -29.98 -24.24 29.54
N SER A 56 -29.71 -25.55 29.32
CA SER A 56 -30.56 -26.66 29.74
C SER A 56 -30.71 -26.68 31.26
N LEU A 57 -29.58 -26.66 32.01
CA LEU A 57 -29.58 -26.67 33.49
C LEU A 57 -30.25 -25.42 34.07
N SER A 58 -30.08 -24.27 33.46
CA SER A 58 -30.74 -23.02 33.88
C SER A 58 -32.27 -23.12 33.76
N SER A 59 -32.79 -23.78 32.70
CA SER A 59 -34.22 -24.06 32.55
C SER A 59 -34.73 -25.04 33.62
N GLU A 60 -33.92 -26.06 33.94
CA GLU A 60 -34.23 -27.05 34.97
C GLU A 60 -34.32 -26.42 36.38
N ILE A 61 -33.36 -25.54 36.74
CA ILE A 61 -33.40 -24.75 37.98
C ILE A 61 -34.75 -24.01 38.08
N GLY A 62 -35.18 -23.35 37.00
CA GLY A 62 -36.47 -22.63 36.97
C GLY A 62 -37.65 -23.52 37.25
N ASN A 63 -37.64 -24.77 36.72
CA ASN A 63 -38.70 -25.75 36.93
C ASN A 63 -38.70 -26.29 38.38
N LEU A 64 -37.51 -26.63 38.93
CA LEU A 64 -37.38 -27.12 40.30
C LEU A 64 -37.82 -26.07 41.35
N MET A 65 -37.42 -24.83 41.13
CA MET A 65 -37.84 -23.72 41.99
C MET A 65 -39.38 -23.51 41.99
N ARG A 66 -40.01 -23.61 40.83
CA ARG A 66 -41.49 -23.55 40.75
C ARG A 66 -42.21 -24.71 41.44
N ASN A 67 -41.56 -25.87 41.49
CA ASN A 67 -42.09 -27.07 42.13
C ASN A 67 -41.67 -27.20 43.61
N GLY A 68 -41.01 -26.17 44.21
CA GLY A 68 -40.62 -26.15 45.61
C GLY A 68 -39.42 -27.00 46.01
N LYS A 69 -38.69 -27.60 45.04
CA LYS A 69 -37.54 -28.47 45.20
C LYS A 69 -36.25 -27.64 45.33
N LYS A 70 -36.07 -26.94 46.42
CA LYS A 70 -34.97 -26.00 46.60
C LYS A 70 -33.58 -26.68 46.70
N ASP A 71 -33.47 -27.82 47.38
CA ASP A 71 -32.19 -28.52 47.55
C ASP A 71 -31.67 -29.06 46.21
N ASP A 72 -32.56 -29.61 45.41
CA ASP A 72 -32.20 -30.10 44.05
C ASP A 72 -31.76 -28.92 43.16
N ALA A 73 -32.44 -27.75 43.28
CA ALA A 73 -32.07 -26.55 42.54
C ALA A 73 -30.68 -25.98 42.95
N GLU A 74 -30.33 -26.07 44.23
CA GLU A 74 -28.98 -25.62 44.71
C GLU A 74 -27.86 -26.53 44.20
N ALA A 75 -28.06 -27.86 44.10
CA ALA A 75 -27.08 -28.75 43.48
C ALA A 75 -26.83 -28.42 42.00
N ILE A 76 -27.86 -28.11 41.23
CA ILE A 76 -27.70 -27.75 39.80
C ILE A 76 -27.09 -26.35 39.67
N LYS A 77 -27.34 -25.41 40.59
CA LYS A 77 -26.67 -24.10 40.59
C LYS A 77 -25.15 -24.24 40.75
N ALA A 78 -24.67 -25.16 41.60
CA ALA A 78 -23.25 -25.42 41.74
C ALA A 78 -22.62 -25.93 40.43
N GLU A 79 -23.33 -26.81 39.71
CA GLU A 79 -22.88 -27.30 38.39
C GLU A 79 -22.86 -26.15 37.35
N VAL A 80 -23.88 -25.30 37.34
CA VAL A 80 -23.90 -24.11 36.45
C VAL A 80 -22.74 -23.15 36.76
N GLN A 81 -22.37 -22.99 38.04
CA GLN A 81 -21.24 -22.17 38.44
C GLN A 81 -19.90 -22.76 37.93
N GLN A 82 -19.74 -24.07 37.99
CA GLN A 82 -18.56 -24.73 37.43
C GLN A 82 -18.49 -24.55 35.92
N ILE A 83 -19.60 -24.75 35.20
CA ILE A 83 -19.67 -24.53 33.74
C ILE A 83 -19.31 -23.08 33.38
N ASN A 84 -19.75 -22.07 34.15
CA ASN A 84 -19.38 -20.70 33.92
C ASN A 84 -17.86 -20.46 34.08
N SER A 85 -17.20 -21.12 35.05
CA SER A 85 -15.75 -21.06 35.20
C SER A 85 -15.05 -21.70 34.00
N GLU A 86 -15.52 -22.87 33.53
CA GLU A 86 -14.97 -23.53 32.35
C GLU A 86 -15.19 -22.70 31.07
N LEU A 87 -16.32 -22.01 30.93
CA LEU A 87 -16.58 -21.08 29.83
C LEU A 87 -15.60 -19.90 29.83
N ALA A 88 -15.31 -19.34 31.01
CA ALA A 88 -14.34 -18.23 31.11
C ALA A 88 -12.93 -18.64 30.70
N GLU A 89 -12.48 -19.84 31.08
CA GLU A 89 -11.21 -20.41 30.63
C GLU A 89 -11.22 -20.67 29.11
N ASN A 90 -12.31 -21.20 28.60
CA ASN A 90 -12.48 -21.50 27.20
C ASN A 90 -12.45 -20.22 26.32
N GLU A 91 -13.11 -19.15 26.75
CA GLU A 91 -13.09 -17.83 26.08
C GLU A 91 -11.68 -17.20 26.07
N LYS A 92 -10.91 -17.41 27.15
CA LYS A 92 -9.53 -16.98 27.22
C LYS A 92 -8.66 -17.72 26.18
N LEU A 93 -8.78 -19.04 26.09
CA LEU A 93 -8.06 -19.84 25.09
C LEU A 93 -8.49 -19.49 23.66
N GLU A 94 -9.78 -19.24 23.43
CA GLU A 94 -10.27 -18.81 22.12
C GLU A 94 -9.62 -17.48 21.67
N THR A 95 -9.51 -16.52 22.61
CA THR A 95 -8.85 -15.23 22.36
C THR A 95 -7.36 -15.42 22.08
N GLU A 96 -6.66 -16.21 22.89
CA GLU A 96 -5.24 -16.51 22.72
C GLU A 96 -4.96 -17.13 21.34
N TYR A 97 -5.72 -18.17 20.97
CA TYR A 97 -5.52 -18.81 19.66
C TYR A 97 -5.90 -17.90 18.50
N ALA A 98 -6.88 -16.99 18.68
CA ALA A 98 -7.21 -16.00 17.65
C ALA A 98 -6.07 -15.01 17.43
N GLU A 99 -5.41 -14.55 18.49
CA GLU A 99 -4.24 -13.66 18.43
C GLU A 99 -3.04 -14.36 17.79
N GLU A 100 -2.75 -15.61 18.16
CA GLU A 100 -1.69 -16.44 17.59
C GLU A 100 -1.89 -16.66 16.08
N ILE A 101 -3.12 -16.99 15.66
CA ILE A 101 -3.48 -17.11 14.25
C ILE A 101 -3.24 -15.77 13.53
N LYS A 102 -3.78 -14.68 14.07
CA LYS A 102 -3.67 -13.35 13.46
C LYS A 102 -2.20 -12.94 13.29
N SER A 103 -1.39 -13.10 14.33
CA SER A 103 0.04 -12.74 14.31
C SER A 103 0.80 -13.45 13.19
N ARG A 104 0.51 -14.74 12.93
CA ARG A 104 1.14 -15.52 11.86
C ARG A 104 0.60 -15.18 10.48
N MET A 105 -0.73 -15.11 10.37
CA MET A 105 -1.40 -14.76 9.12
C MET A 105 -0.98 -13.39 8.59
N MET A 106 -0.64 -12.45 9.46
CA MET A 106 -0.13 -11.11 9.08
C MET A 106 1.27 -11.16 8.44
N LYS A 107 2.05 -12.23 8.67
CA LYS A 107 3.39 -12.43 8.12
C LYS A 107 3.41 -13.30 6.86
N ILE A 108 2.36 -14.06 6.61
CA ILE A 108 2.23 -14.89 5.40
C ILE A 108 1.92 -13.95 4.22
N PRO A 109 2.71 -14.02 3.13
CA PRO A 109 2.51 -13.14 1.97
C PRO A 109 1.22 -13.49 1.22
N ASN A 110 0.72 -12.51 0.47
CA ASN A 110 -0.39 -12.71 -0.45
C ASN A 110 -0.03 -13.71 -1.56
N ILE A 111 -1.04 -14.35 -2.13
CA ILE A 111 -0.83 -15.24 -3.29
C ILE A 111 -0.56 -14.38 -4.51
N ILE A 112 0.56 -14.64 -5.17
CA ILE A 112 0.93 -13.95 -6.41
C ILE A 112 0.09 -14.47 -7.59
N ALA A 113 -0.17 -13.61 -8.56
CA ALA A 113 -0.83 -14.01 -9.80
C ALA A 113 0.05 -14.96 -10.60
N ASP A 114 -0.57 -15.89 -11.34
CA ASP A 114 0.16 -16.91 -12.13
C ASP A 114 1.06 -16.31 -13.22
N SER A 115 0.74 -15.10 -13.68
CA SER A 115 1.52 -14.37 -14.68
C SER A 115 2.78 -13.69 -14.14
N VAL A 116 2.97 -13.65 -12.80
CA VAL A 116 4.14 -13.01 -12.20
C VAL A 116 5.40 -13.78 -12.51
N PRO A 117 6.45 -13.14 -13.11
CA PRO A 117 7.71 -13.80 -13.38
C PRO A 117 8.40 -14.22 -12.08
N ILE A 118 9.03 -15.39 -12.11
CA ILE A 118 9.77 -15.90 -10.95
C ILE A 118 11.19 -15.36 -10.98
N GLY A 119 11.59 -14.66 -9.93
CA GLY A 119 12.91 -14.05 -9.78
C GLY A 119 13.19 -13.67 -8.35
N GLU A 120 14.45 -13.62 -7.93
CA GLU A 120 14.87 -13.42 -6.55
C GLU A 120 14.79 -11.94 -6.12
N ASP A 121 15.13 -11.03 -7.05
CA ASP A 121 15.22 -9.59 -6.80
C ASP A 121 14.84 -8.77 -8.05
N ASP A 122 14.86 -7.45 -7.95
CA ASP A 122 14.51 -6.47 -9.00
C ASP A 122 15.28 -6.63 -10.31
N SER A 123 16.47 -7.24 -10.29
CA SER A 123 17.25 -7.56 -11.50
C SER A 123 16.56 -8.55 -12.43
N LYS A 124 15.53 -9.25 -11.93
CA LYS A 124 14.71 -10.23 -12.65
C LYS A 124 13.37 -9.68 -13.11
N ASN A 125 13.11 -8.40 -12.88
CA ASN A 125 11.92 -7.74 -13.40
C ASN A 125 11.94 -7.78 -14.95
N VAL A 126 10.77 -7.95 -15.55
CA VAL A 126 10.65 -8.18 -16.99
C VAL A 126 10.11 -6.94 -17.69
N GLU A 127 10.87 -6.40 -18.63
CA GLU A 127 10.39 -5.30 -19.48
C GLU A 127 9.21 -5.77 -20.34
N ILE A 128 8.08 -5.07 -20.22
CA ILE A 128 6.86 -5.37 -20.98
C ILE A 128 6.82 -4.57 -22.27
N GLN A 129 6.98 -3.25 -22.16
CA GLN A 129 6.86 -2.35 -23.30
C GLN A 129 7.57 -1.01 -23.07
N LYS A 130 8.08 -0.43 -24.14
CA LYS A 130 8.58 0.96 -24.20
C LYS A 130 7.58 1.86 -24.92
N TYR A 131 7.51 3.10 -24.45
CA TYR A 131 6.62 4.15 -24.96
C TYR A 131 7.45 5.40 -25.24
N GLY A 132 7.50 5.82 -26.49
CA GLY A 132 8.35 6.90 -26.97
C GLY A 132 9.80 6.50 -27.17
N ASP A 133 10.50 7.27 -28.00
CA ASP A 133 11.88 7.00 -28.38
C ASP A 133 12.85 7.72 -27.42
N PRO A 134 13.76 6.99 -26.73
CA PRO A 134 14.81 7.60 -25.94
C PRO A 134 15.73 8.44 -26.82
N ILE A 135 15.94 9.70 -26.41
CA ILE A 135 16.86 10.62 -27.07
C ILE A 135 18.06 10.87 -26.16
N VAL A 136 19.26 10.83 -26.75
CA VAL A 136 20.50 11.25 -26.10
C VAL A 136 21.04 12.43 -26.90
N PRO A 137 21.07 13.66 -26.37
CA PRO A 137 21.60 14.81 -27.09
C PRO A 137 23.12 14.68 -27.29
N GLU A 138 23.68 15.45 -28.24
CA GLU A 138 25.11 15.48 -28.47
C GLU A 138 25.91 16.30 -27.42
N TYR A 139 25.20 17.12 -26.61
CA TYR A 139 25.75 17.87 -25.49
C TYR A 139 25.58 17.18 -24.17
N GLU A 140 26.45 17.51 -23.20
CA GLU A 140 26.40 16.94 -21.86
C GLU A 140 25.20 17.51 -21.07
N ILE A 141 24.44 16.61 -20.42
CA ILE A 141 23.37 16.99 -19.49
C ILE A 141 23.96 16.98 -18.08
N PRO A 142 23.95 18.10 -17.35
CA PRO A 142 24.41 18.15 -15.97
C PRO A 142 23.55 17.27 -15.04
N TYR A 143 24.07 17.01 -13.85
CA TYR A 143 23.31 16.36 -12.80
C TYR A 143 22.08 17.20 -12.42
N HIS A 144 20.95 16.57 -12.17
CA HIS A 144 19.68 17.27 -11.94
C HIS A 144 19.76 18.34 -10.84
N ALA A 145 20.54 18.09 -9.77
CA ALA A 145 20.75 19.10 -8.72
C ALA A 145 21.50 20.31 -9.26
N ASP A 146 22.51 20.11 -10.12
CA ASP A 146 23.28 21.22 -10.72
C ASP A 146 22.38 22.05 -11.68
N ILE A 147 21.49 21.38 -12.41
CA ILE A 147 20.46 22.08 -13.22
C ILE A 147 19.57 22.94 -12.33
N MET A 148 19.03 22.36 -11.23
CA MET A 148 18.17 23.10 -10.32
C MET A 148 18.91 24.26 -9.63
N GLU A 149 20.18 24.07 -9.24
CA GLU A 149 21.01 25.10 -8.62
C GLU A 149 21.30 26.24 -9.61
N SER A 150 21.58 25.95 -10.91
CA SER A 150 21.80 26.97 -11.95
C SER A 150 20.56 27.85 -12.19
N LEU A 151 19.38 27.28 -11.92
CA LEU A 151 18.09 27.98 -11.98
C LEU A 151 17.74 28.69 -10.66
N CYS A 152 18.65 28.70 -9.65
CA CYS A 152 18.41 29.16 -8.28
C CYS A 152 17.17 28.51 -7.65
N GLY A 153 16.94 27.24 -7.95
CA GLY A 153 15.72 26.50 -7.59
C GLY A 153 15.87 25.44 -6.50
N LEU A 154 17.09 25.18 -6.01
CA LEU A 154 17.40 24.15 -5.00
C LEU A 154 18.36 24.71 -3.94
N ASP A 155 18.06 24.50 -2.65
CA ASP A 155 18.94 24.81 -1.53
C ASP A 155 19.04 23.63 -0.57
N LEU A 156 20.03 22.77 -0.79
CA LEU A 156 20.30 21.60 0.04
C LEU A 156 21.04 21.99 1.34
N ASP A 157 21.81 23.07 1.33
CA ASP A 157 22.56 23.51 2.51
C ASP A 157 21.65 24.10 3.58
N ALA A 158 20.65 24.89 3.18
CA ALA A 158 19.60 25.33 4.10
C ALA A 158 18.80 24.14 4.65
N ALA A 159 18.43 23.18 3.81
CA ALA A 159 17.71 21.98 4.25
C ALA A 159 18.52 21.17 5.27
N ARG A 160 19.83 21.00 5.03
CA ARG A 160 20.73 20.31 5.97
C ARG A 160 20.79 20.99 7.33
N ARG A 161 20.82 22.33 7.37
CA ARG A 161 20.82 23.10 8.63
C ARG A 161 19.51 22.97 9.41
N VAL A 162 18.36 22.80 8.71
CA VAL A 162 17.04 22.78 9.34
C VAL A 162 16.61 21.37 9.74
N ALA A 163 16.81 20.39 8.85
CA ALA A 163 16.23 19.05 8.99
C ALA A 163 17.25 17.91 8.83
N GLY A 164 18.48 18.19 8.41
CA GLY A 164 19.48 17.18 8.13
C GLY A 164 19.54 16.77 6.66
N ASN A 165 20.27 15.69 6.37
CA ASN A 165 20.36 15.14 5.02
C ASN A 165 19.04 14.49 4.59
N GLY A 166 18.82 14.38 3.27
CA GLY A 166 17.60 13.76 2.73
C GLY A 166 16.37 14.69 2.74
N PHE A 167 16.58 15.98 2.93
CA PHE A 167 15.57 17.05 2.80
C PHE A 167 16.03 18.08 1.77
N TYR A 168 15.12 18.92 1.31
CA TYR A 168 15.38 19.94 0.30
C TYR A 168 14.55 21.21 0.53
N TYR A 169 15.03 22.33 0.02
CA TYR A 169 14.19 23.48 -0.29
C TYR A 169 14.12 23.61 -1.81
N LEU A 170 12.91 23.57 -2.36
CA LEU A 170 12.67 24.04 -3.73
C LEU A 170 12.30 25.51 -3.68
N VAL A 171 12.86 26.30 -4.60
CA VAL A 171 12.71 27.76 -4.60
C VAL A 171 12.34 28.24 -6.00
N GLY A 172 11.65 29.36 -6.08
CA GLY A 172 11.38 30.08 -7.32
C GLY A 172 10.67 29.22 -8.39
N ASP A 173 11.24 29.20 -9.59
CA ASP A 173 10.60 28.55 -10.74
C ASP A 173 10.61 27.02 -10.63
N ILE A 174 11.58 26.41 -9.93
CA ILE A 174 11.57 24.96 -9.67
C ILE A 174 10.43 24.58 -8.70
N ALA A 175 10.20 25.37 -7.65
CA ALA A 175 9.06 25.18 -6.76
C ALA A 175 7.70 25.35 -7.49
N ARG A 176 7.63 26.32 -8.41
CA ARG A 176 6.45 26.48 -9.28
C ARG A 176 6.24 25.28 -10.20
N LEU A 177 7.32 24.78 -10.83
CA LEU A 177 7.28 23.61 -11.70
C LEU A 177 6.85 22.36 -10.94
N HIS A 178 7.34 22.14 -9.72
CA HIS A 178 6.90 21.08 -8.82
C HIS A 178 5.37 21.15 -8.57
N SER A 179 4.86 22.35 -8.24
CA SER A 179 3.43 22.57 -8.01
C SER A 179 2.61 22.41 -9.30
N ALA A 180 3.15 22.82 -10.45
CA ALA A 180 2.54 22.67 -11.75
C ALA A 180 2.33 21.19 -12.13
N VAL A 181 3.35 20.35 -11.91
CA VAL A 181 3.27 18.90 -12.13
C VAL A 181 2.15 18.27 -11.29
N LEU A 182 2.07 18.61 -10.00
CA LEU A 182 1.01 18.10 -9.11
C LEU A 182 -0.38 18.58 -9.51
N SER A 183 -0.51 19.87 -9.89
CA SER A 183 -1.78 20.43 -10.33
C SER A 183 -2.27 19.79 -11.63
N TYR A 184 -1.38 19.61 -12.59
CA TYR A 184 -1.67 18.91 -13.83
C TYR A 184 -2.08 17.45 -13.58
N ALA A 185 -1.32 16.71 -12.75
CA ALA A 185 -1.62 15.32 -12.43
C ALA A 185 -2.98 15.17 -11.72
N ARG A 186 -3.32 16.09 -10.82
CA ARG A 186 -4.64 16.13 -10.18
C ARG A 186 -5.76 16.30 -11.22
N ASP A 187 -5.64 17.30 -12.09
CA ASP A 187 -6.67 17.60 -13.06
C ASP A 187 -6.77 16.47 -14.12
N PHE A 188 -5.64 15.89 -14.50
CA PHE A 188 -5.58 14.70 -15.34
C PHE A 188 -6.40 13.54 -14.75
N MET A 189 -6.22 13.22 -13.45
CA MET A 189 -6.96 12.15 -12.81
C MET A 189 -8.45 12.46 -12.62
N ILE A 190 -8.81 13.71 -12.34
CA ILE A 190 -10.21 14.15 -12.30
C ILE A 190 -10.86 13.91 -13.67
N ASN A 191 -10.16 14.25 -14.76
CA ASN A 191 -10.65 14.04 -16.13
C ASN A 191 -10.76 12.53 -16.50
N LYS A 192 -10.01 11.65 -15.82
CA LYS A 192 -10.18 10.19 -15.91
C LYS A 192 -11.34 9.65 -15.06
N GLY A 193 -12.09 10.53 -14.37
CA GLY A 193 -13.25 10.19 -13.56
C GLY A 193 -12.93 9.79 -12.11
N PHE A 194 -11.70 10.06 -11.63
CA PHE A 194 -11.35 9.81 -10.24
C PHE A 194 -11.84 10.93 -9.33
N THR A 195 -12.39 10.55 -8.18
CA THR A 195 -12.78 11.51 -7.14
C THR A 195 -11.54 12.02 -6.41
N TYR A 196 -11.29 13.32 -6.50
CA TYR A 196 -10.20 13.96 -5.75
C TYR A 196 -10.55 14.10 -4.27
N CYS A 197 -9.61 13.74 -3.39
CA CYS A 197 -9.75 13.91 -1.95
C CYS A 197 -8.45 14.38 -1.30
N ILE A 198 -8.58 15.03 -0.14
CA ILE A 198 -7.48 15.35 0.76
C ILE A 198 -7.66 14.50 2.02
N PRO A 199 -6.84 13.47 2.24
CA PRO A 199 -6.97 12.57 3.36
C PRO A 199 -6.20 13.06 4.58
N PRO A 200 -6.39 12.47 5.77
CA PRO A 200 -5.47 12.66 6.90
C PRO A 200 -4.04 12.23 6.55
N TYR A 201 -3.05 12.99 6.99
CA TYR A 201 -1.62 12.68 6.77
C TYR A 201 -0.99 11.91 7.93
N MET A 202 -1.78 11.65 8.97
CA MET A 202 -1.44 10.79 10.09
C MET A 202 -2.52 9.73 10.25
N ILE A 203 -2.10 8.48 10.50
CA ILE A 203 -3.00 7.34 10.63
C ILE A 203 -2.67 6.53 11.88
N ARG A 204 -3.65 5.81 12.42
CA ARG A 204 -3.49 4.94 13.59
C ARG A 204 -2.78 3.64 13.24
N SER A 205 -2.18 3.00 14.26
CA SER A 205 -1.47 1.74 14.13
C SER A 205 -2.30 0.64 13.44
N ASP A 206 -3.58 0.54 13.77
CA ASP A 206 -4.46 -0.48 13.21
C ASP A 206 -4.81 -0.27 11.73
N VAL A 207 -4.68 0.97 11.22
CA VAL A 207 -4.72 1.25 9.77
C VAL A 207 -3.39 0.89 9.13
N VAL A 208 -2.25 1.22 9.77
CA VAL A 208 -0.92 0.84 9.29
C VAL A 208 -0.82 -0.67 9.11
N ASP A 209 -1.23 -1.45 10.14
CA ASP A 209 -1.27 -2.92 10.10
C ASP A 209 -2.15 -3.46 8.96
N GLY A 210 -3.15 -2.69 8.57
CA GLY A 210 -4.06 -3.05 7.47
C GLY A 210 -3.46 -2.88 6.09
N VAL A 211 -2.60 -1.87 5.89
CA VAL A 211 -2.15 -1.43 4.55
C VAL A 211 -0.74 -1.87 4.18
N MET A 212 0.09 -2.27 5.14
CA MET A 212 1.47 -2.71 4.89
C MET A 212 1.92 -3.86 5.79
N SER A 213 3.09 -4.44 5.53
CA SER A 213 3.71 -5.43 6.40
C SER A 213 4.42 -4.78 7.58
N PHE A 214 4.72 -5.56 8.64
CA PHE A 214 5.49 -5.06 9.79
C PHE A 214 6.92 -4.66 9.41
N GLU A 215 7.53 -5.38 8.47
CA GLU A 215 8.89 -5.09 7.99
C GLU A 215 8.93 -3.75 7.26
N GLU A 216 7.96 -3.50 6.37
CA GLU A 216 7.80 -2.22 5.69
C GLU A 216 7.52 -1.08 6.67
N MET A 217 6.66 -1.31 7.68
CA MET A 217 6.33 -0.31 8.69
C MET A 217 7.58 0.17 9.43
N ASP A 218 8.44 -0.72 9.93
CA ASP A 218 9.64 -0.33 10.67
C ASP A 218 10.66 0.39 9.79
N ALA A 219 10.82 -0.06 8.55
CA ALA A 219 11.74 0.54 7.60
C ALA A 219 11.28 1.93 7.10
N MET A 220 9.98 2.16 6.98
CA MET A 220 9.40 3.31 6.29
C MET A 220 8.79 4.36 7.22
N MET A 221 8.00 3.95 8.24
CA MET A 221 7.06 4.87 8.91
C MET A 221 7.69 5.65 10.07
N TYR A 222 7.42 6.96 10.11
CA TYR A 222 7.65 7.79 11.30
C TYR A 222 6.47 7.66 12.25
N LYS A 223 6.75 7.35 13.53
CA LYS A 223 5.77 7.33 14.61
C LYS A 223 5.83 8.63 15.40
N ILE A 224 4.67 9.17 15.78
CA ILE A 224 4.58 10.30 16.70
C ILE A 224 4.77 9.79 18.13
N GLU A 225 5.72 10.38 18.84
CA GLU A 225 5.99 10.00 20.23
C GLU A 225 4.81 10.37 21.14
N GLY A 226 4.40 9.42 21.98
CA GLY A 226 3.29 9.60 22.92
C GLY A 226 1.88 9.46 22.32
N GLU A 227 1.78 9.25 20.98
CA GLU A 227 0.51 9.14 20.28
C GLU A 227 0.40 7.81 19.52
N ASP A 228 -0.83 7.32 19.32
CA ASP A 228 -1.12 6.22 18.39
C ASP A 228 -1.30 6.78 16.98
N LEU A 229 -0.27 7.48 16.47
CA LEU A 229 -0.26 8.10 15.15
C LEU A 229 1.07 7.87 14.44
N TYR A 230 0.98 7.69 13.13
CA TYR A 230 2.09 7.53 12.20
C TYR A 230 1.92 8.48 11.03
N LEU A 231 3.00 9.14 10.60
CA LEU A 231 3.02 9.91 9.36
C LEU A 231 2.91 8.96 8.16
N ILE A 232 2.07 9.31 7.19
CA ILE A 232 1.88 8.47 5.99
C ILE A 232 3.11 8.47 5.08
N GLY A 233 3.46 7.29 4.54
CA GLY A 233 4.46 7.16 3.47
C GLY A 233 3.86 7.33 2.06
N THR A 234 2.52 7.36 1.96
CA THR A 234 1.72 7.55 0.75
C THR A 234 0.27 7.81 1.14
N SER A 235 -0.47 8.59 0.33
CA SER A 235 -1.92 8.80 0.57
C SER A 235 -2.77 7.53 0.38
N GLU A 236 -2.25 6.51 -0.30
CA GLU A 236 -2.87 5.17 -0.34
C GLU A 236 -3.31 4.71 1.05
N HIS A 237 -2.40 4.83 2.04
CA HIS A 237 -2.66 4.35 3.40
C HIS A 237 -3.93 4.95 4.00
N SER A 238 -4.08 6.26 3.88
CA SER A 238 -5.27 6.97 4.39
C SER A 238 -6.50 6.73 3.53
N MET A 239 -6.34 6.69 2.21
CA MET A 239 -7.47 6.49 1.29
C MET A 239 -8.08 5.09 1.43
N ILE A 240 -7.25 4.06 1.54
CA ILE A 240 -7.72 2.69 1.80
C ILE A 240 -8.26 2.60 3.24
N GLY A 241 -7.58 3.21 4.21
CA GLY A 241 -8.01 3.30 5.60
C GLY A 241 -9.41 3.92 5.79
N LYS A 242 -9.83 4.81 4.90
CA LYS A 242 -11.19 5.39 4.86
C LYS A 242 -12.29 4.32 4.86
N PHE A 243 -12.04 3.18 4.25
CA PHE A 243 -13.02 2.10 4.11
C PHE A 243 -12.96 1.07 5.23
N LYS A 244 -12.09 1.23 6.24
CA LYS A 244 -11.95 0.30 7.37
C LYS A 244 -13.28 -0.01 8.03
N GLY A 245 -13.59 -1.30 8.17
CA GLY A 245 -14.83 -1.80 8.79
C GLY A 245 -16.10 -1.54 7.99
N GLN A 246 -16.01 -1.02 6.77
CA GLN A 246 -17.17 -0.67 5.97
C GLN A 246 -17.78 -1.89 5.25
N LEU A 247 -19.11 -1.89 5.19
CA LEU A 247 -19.88 -2.78 4.36
C LEU A 247 -20.40 -1.97 3.16
N LEU A 248 -19.66 -2.03 2.06
CA LEU A 248 -19.87 -1.24 0.85
C LEU A 248 -21.06 -1.80 0.05
N LYS A 249 -21.80 -0.93 -0.64
CA LYS A 249 -22.86 -1.36 -1.53
C LYS A 249 -22.29 -1.70 -2.91
N LYS A 250 -22.67 -2.85 -3.45
CA LYS A 250 -22.28 -3.28 -4.80
C LYS A 250 -22.62 -2.23 -5.87
N SER A 251 -23.77 -1.55 -5.74
CA SER A 251 -24.20 -0.52 -6.69
C SER A 251 -23.37 0.78 -6.69
N GLU A 252 -22.49 0.95 -5.70
CA GLU A 252 -21.60 2.11 -5.57
C GLU A 252 -20.17 1.80 -6.04
N MET A 253 -19.90 0.55 -6.44
CA MET A 253 -18.58 0.12 -6.92
C MET A 253 -18.39 0.47 -8.40
N PRO A 254 -17.15 0.68 -8.86
CA PRO A 254 -15.93 0.81 -8.06
C PRO A 254 -15.78 2.20 -7.42
N TYR A 255 -15.07 2.27 -6.29
CA TYR A 255 -14.60 3.55 -5.76
C TYR A 255 -13.24 3.87 -6.36
N THR A 256 -13.19 4.92 -7.17
CA THR A 256 -11.97 5.44 -7.81
C THR A 256 -11.62 6.76 -7.16
N MET A 257 -10.48 6.84 -6.48
CA MET A 257 -10.05 8.03 -5.76
C MET A 257 -8.62 8.42 -6.10
N THR A 258 -8.36 9.71 -6.13
CA THR A 258 -7.02 10.27 -6.30
C THR A 258 -6.75 11.31 -5.22
N SER A 259 -5.50 11.43 -4.81
CA SER A 259 -5.11 12.32 -3.73
C SER A 259 -3.71 12.85 -3.91
N TYR A 260 -3.55 14.13 -3.65
CA TYR A 260 -2.27 14.73 -3.33
C TYR A 260 -1.96 14.57 -1.84
N SER A 261 -0.73 14.24 -1.50
CA SER A 261 -0.25 14.29 -0.11
C SER A 261 1.24 14.52 -0.01
N PRO A 262 1.73 15.11 1.09
CA PRO A 262 3.08 14.86 1.55
C PRO A 262 3.24 13.38 1.92
N CYS A 263 4.45 12.88 1.74
CA CYS A 263 4.85 11.51 2.06
C CYS A 263 6.12 11.57 2.91
N PHE A 264 6.16 10.76 3.96
CA PHE A 264 7.29 10.75 4.91
C PHE A 264 7.84 9.33 4.99
N ARG A 265 9.15 9.16 4.69
CA ARG A 265 9.81 7.85 4.70
C ARG A 265 11.15 7.91 5.40
N LYS A 266 11.40 6.96 6.29
CA LYS A 266 12.70 6.84 7.00
C LYS A 266 13.84 6.44 6.06
N GLU A 267 13.55 5.79 4.94
CA GLU A 267 14.54 5.29 3.96
C GLU A 267 15.67 4.47 4.61
N LYS A 268 15.34 3.69 5.66
CA LYS A 268 16.30 2.83 6.35
C LYS A 268 16.87 1.78 5.40
N GLY A 269 18.21 1.65 5.39
CA GLY A 269 18.92 0.62 4.60
C GLY A 269 19.13 0.98 3.13
N ALA A 270 18.70 2.16 2.70
CA ALA A 270 18.96 2.65 1.37
C ALA A 270 20.36 3.28 1.30
N HIS A 271 21.34 2.52 0.87
CA HIS A 271 22.70 2.98 0.60
C HIS A 271 22.99 2.86 -0.90
N GLY A 272 23.54 3.90 -1.49
CA GLY A 272 24.03 3.89 -2.88
C GLY A 272 23.48 5.03 -3.73
N ILE A 273 23.86 5.04 -4.95
CA ILE A 273 23.68 5.93 -6.10
C ILE A 273 22.74 7.14 -5.86
N GLU A 274 23.34 8.35 -5.92
CA GLU A 274 22.69 9.66 -5.90
C GLU A 274 22.20 10.15 -4.51
N GLU A 275 23.08 10.10 -3.52
CA GLU A 275 22.84 10.74 -2.21
C GLU A 275 22.67 12.27 -2.27
N ARG A 276 23.22 12.93 -3.31
CA ARG A 276 23.03 14.35 -3.58
C ARG A 276 21.80 14.56 -4.46
N GLY A 277 20.97 15.53 -4.13
CA GLY A 277 19.78 15.90 -4.93
C GLY A 277 18.46 15.43 -4.33
N VAL A 278 17.48 15.11 -5.17
CA VAL A 278 16.11 14.86 -4.75
C VAL A 278 15.58 13.45 -5.11
N TYR A 279 16.48 12.53 -5.48
CA TYR A 279 16.08 11.18 -5.90
C TYR A 279 15.56 10.33 -4.73
N ARG A 280 16.26 10.36 -3.58
CA ARG A 280 15.89 9.61 -2.37
C ARG A 280 15.91 10.53 -1.16
N ILE A 281 14.73 10.77 -0.62
CA ILE A 281 14.48 11.84 0.36
C ILE A 281 13.46 11.39 1.40
N HIS A 282 13.56 11.96 2.61
CA HIS A 282 12.69 11.62 3.74
C HIS A 282 11.29 12.24 3.64
N GLN A 283 11.16 13.35 2.92
CA GLN A 283 9.91 14.06 2.71
C GLN A 283 9.77 14.42 1.24
N PHE A 284 8.66 14.03 0.63
CA PHE A 284 8.30 14.39 -0.74
C PHE A 284 6.79 14.51 -0.87
N GLU A 285 6.33 14.92 -2.03
CA GLU A 285 4.92 15.03 -2.34
C GLU A 285 4.57 14.05 -3.47
N LYS A 286 3.33 13.56 -3.46
CA LYS A 286 2.87 12.59 -4.43
C LYS A 286 1.39 12.77 -4.74
N GLN A 287 1.04 12.68 -6.03
CA GLN A 287 -0.31 12.39 -6.46
C GLN A 287 -0.46 10.88 -6.61
N GLU A 288 -1.41 10.30 -5.91
CA GLU A 288 -1.70 8.88 -5.86
C GLU A 288 -3.09 8.58 -6.42
N MET A 289 -3.32 7.39 -6.92
CA MET A 289 -4.64 6.86 -7.23
C MET A 289 -4.86 5.52 -6.54
N ILE A 290 -6.09 5.29 -6.10
CA ILE A 290 -6.55 4.00 -5.58
C ILE A 290 -7.85 3.58 -6.26
N VAL A 291 -8.06 2.27 -6.30
CA VAL A 291 -9.34 1.67 -6.67
C VAL A 291 -9.73 0.65 -5.61
N VAL A 292 -11.00 0.71 -5.17
CA VAL A 292 -11.65 -0.34 -4.37
C VAL A 292 -12.77 -0.88 -5.22
N CYS A 293 -12.68 -2.15 -5.63
CA CYS A 293 -13.56 -2.74 -6.63
C CYS A 293 -14.00 -4.16 -6.29
N GLU A 294 -14.89 -4.69 -7.12
CA GLU A 294 -15.23 -6.10 -7.11
C GLU A 294 -14.03 -6.96 -7.57
N PRO A 295 -13.90 -8.20 -7.06
CA PRO A 295 -12.80 -9.09 -7.44
C PRO A 295 -12.64 -9.28 -8.95
N GLU A 296 -13.75 -9.41 -9.67
CA GLU A 296 -13.80 -9.67 -11.10
C GLU A 296 -13.26 -8.51 -11.95
N GLU A 297 -13.33 -7.27 -11.41
CA GLU A 297 -12.91 -6.06 -12.13
C GLU A 297 -11.45 -5.66 -11.87
N SER A 298 -10.80 -6.28 -10.87
CA SER A 298 -9.53 -5.77 -10.34
C SER A 298 -8.37 -5.85 -11.33
N TRP A 299 -8.35 -6.82 -12.25
CA TRP A 299 -7.31 -6.94 -13.26
C TRP A 299 -7.47 -5.90 -14.37
N ASP A 300 -8.69 -5.61 -14.79
CA ASP A 300 -8.99 -4.53 -15.75
C ASP A 300 -8.59 -3.16 -15.18
N TRP A 301 -8.85 -2.94 -13.87
CA TRP A 301 -8.40 -1.75 -13.19
C TRP A 301 -6.89 -1.66 -13.08
N TYR A 302 -6.21 -2.77 -12.80
CA TYR A 302 -4.75 -2.82 -12.77
C TYR A 302 -4.15 -2.34 -14.08
N ASP A 303 -4.64 -2.84 -15.21
CA ASP A 303 -4.15 -2.45 -16.54
C ASP A 303 -4.45 -0.98 -16.86
N LYS A 304 -5.61 -0.48 -16.51
CA LYS A 304 -5.96 0.93 -16.67
C LYS A 304 -5.06 1.84 -15.81
N MET A 305 -4.81 1.47 -14.56
CA MET A 305 -4.10 2.34 -13.62
C MET A 305 -2.66 2.59 -14.03
N TRP A 306 -1.87 1.55 -14.37
CA TRP A 306 -0.50 1.78 -14.82
C TRP A 306 -0.46 2.51 -16.18
N SER A 307 -1.43 2.27 -17.06
CA SER A 307 -1.52 2.98 -18.34
C SER A 307 -1.75 4.48 -18.18
N TYR A 308 -2.46 4.93 -17.14
CA TYR A 308 -2.64 6.35 -16.84
C TYR A 308 -1.32 7.03 -16.46
N THR A 309 -0.45 6.37 -15.71
CA THR A 309 0.89 6.90 -15.43
C THR A 309 1.72 7.02 -16.71
N VAL A 310 1.71 6.00 -17.57
CA VAL A 310 2.35 6.06 -18.90
C VAL A 310 1.81 7.24 -19.71
N GLU A 311 0.50 7.40 -19.79
CA GLU A 311 -0.14 8.50 -20.53
C GLU A 311 0.25 9.87 -19.98
N LEU A 312 0.30 10.04 -18.65
CA LEU A 312 0.72 11.28 -18.02
C LEU A 312 2.16 11.65 -18.41
N PHE A 313 3.10 10.72 -18.32
CA PHE A 313 4.49 10.97 -18.67
C PHE A 313 4.64 11.25 -20.18
N ARG A 314 3.93 10.48 -21.01
CA ARG A 314 3.93 10.68 -22.46
C ARG A 314 3.32 12.02 -22.89
N SER A 315 2.35 12.55 -22.13
CA SER A 315 1.80 13.89 -22.41
C SER A 315 2.81 15.04 -22.19
N MET A 316 3.92 14.74 -21.50
CA MET A 316 5.06 15.63 -21.29
C MET A 316 6.27 15.27 -22.17
N ASP A 317 6.07 14.41 -23.17
CA ASP A 317 7.09 13.89 -24.11
C ASP A 317 8.23 13.12 -23.43
N ILE A 318 8.05 12.65 -22.21
CA ILE A 318 9.04 11.83 -21.50
C ILE A 318 8.92 10.36 -21.93
N PRO A 319 9.96 9.74 -22.51
CA PRO A 319 9.95 8.31 -22.80
C PRO A 319 9.89 7.48 -21.52
N VAL A 320 9.06 6.45 -21.52
CA VAL A 320 8.90 5.54 -20.38
C VAL A 320 8.90 4.09 -20.84
N ARG A 321 9.15 3.18 -19.90
CA ARG A 321 8.90 1.75 -20.08
C ARG A 321 8.12 1.19 -18.89
N THR A 322 7.52 0.03 -19.08
CA THR A 322 6.86 -0.73 -18.04
C THR A 322 7.61 -2.01 -17.74
N LEU A 323 7.75 -2.31 -16.44
CA LEU A 323 8.37 -3.54 -15.94
C LEU A 323 7.36 -4.33 -15.11
N GLU A 324 7.20 -5.61 -15.42
CA GLU A 324 6.51 -6.55 -14.53
C GLU A 324 7.46 -6.95 -13.41
N CYS A 325 7.09 -6.65 -12.16
CA CYS A 325 7.88 -7.03 -10.99
C CYS A 325 7.87 -8.55 -10.79
N CYS A 326 9.03 -9.13 -10.55
CA CYS A 326 9.16 -10.55 -10.27
C CYS A 326 8.75 -10.91 -8.84
N SER A 327 8.60 -12.18 -8.57
CA SER A 327 8.04 -12.71 -7.31
C SER A 327 8.81 -12.31 -6.05
N GLY A 328 10.15 -12.20 -6.12
CA GLY A 328 11.00 -11.82 -5.00
C GLY A 328 11.03 -10.31 -4.73
N ASP A 329 10.72 -9.49 -5.73
CA ASP A 329 10.63 -8.03 -5.61
C ASP A 329 9.25 -7.56 -5.08
N LEU A 330 8.22 -8.42 -5.17
CA LEU A 330 6.89 -8.07 -4.68
C LEU A 330 6.84 -7.98 -3.15
N ALA A 331 6.39 -6.85 -2.61
CA ALA A 331 6.03 -6.71 -1.19
C ALA A 331 4.96 -7.73 -0.78
N ASP A 332 4.87 -8.04 0.53
CA ASP A 332 4.07 -9.15 1.04
C ASP A 332 2.57 -9.08 0.71
N LEU A 333 2.00 -7.88 0.62
CA LEU A 333 0.57 -7.73 0.34
C LEU A 333 0.24 -7.72 -1.16
N LYS A 334 1.23 -7.57 -2.04
CA LYS A 334 1.01 -7.44 -3.48
C LYS A 334 0.81 -8.82 -4.12
N ALA A 335 -0.25 -8.96 -4.93
CA ALA A 335 -0.46 -10.12 -5.79
C ALA A 335 0.24 -9.94 -7.15
N LYS A 336 0.36 -8.70 -7.62
CA LYS A 336 1.04 -8.33 -8.86
C LYS A 336 1.43 -6.85 -8.82
N SER A 337 2.55 -6.48 -9.43
CA SER A 337 3.01 -5.09 -9.55
C SER A 337 3.65 -4.83 -10.91
N CYS A 338 3.39 -3.63 -11.44
CA CYS A 338 4.02 -3.12 -12.65
C CYS A 338 4.64 -1.77 -12.34
N ASP A 339 5.95 -1.65 -12.54
CA ASP A 339 6.65 -0.39 -12.40
C ASP A 339 6.65 0.37 -13.72
N VAL A 340 6.50 1.69 -13.62
CA VAL A 340 6.71 2.61 -14.72
C VAL A 340 8.04 3.31 -14.48
N GLU A 341 8.92 3.22 -15.47
CA GLU A 341 10.24 3.86 -15.42
C GLU A 341 10.37 4.91 -16.51
N ALA A 342 10.95 6.06 -16.17
CA ALA A 342 11.24 7.15 -17.10
C ALA A 342 12.67 7.09 -17.60
N TRP A 343 12.88 7.52 -18.83
CA TRP A 343 14.20 7.63 -19.45
C TRP A 343 15.02 8.78 -18.84
N SER A 344 16.26 8.49 -18.48
CA SER A 344 17.30 9.48 -18.15
C SER A 344 18.29 9.57 -19.31
N PRO A 345 18.26 10.64 -20.11
CA PRO A 345 19.25 10.81 -21.18
C PRO A 345 20.67 11.00 -20.66
N ARG A 346 20.82 11.57 -19.45
CA ARG A 346 22.12 11.73 -18.77
C ARG A 346 22.75 10.38 -18.41
N GLN A 347 21.95 9.48 -17.82
CA GLN A 347 22.43 8.16 -17.38
C GLN A 347 22.33 7.11 -18.49
N GLN A 348 21.62 7.40 -19.59
CA GLN A 348 21.28 6.49 -20.67
C GLN A 348 20.62 5.20 -20.16
N LYS A 349 19.74 5.35 -19.16
CA LYS A 349 18.96 4.25 -18.57
C LYS A 349 17.60 4.75 -18.09
N TYR A 350 16.73 3.80 -17.84
CA TYR A 350 15.44 4.07 -17.20
C TYR A 350 15.57 4.00 -15.68
N PHE A 351 14.71 4.73 -14.97
CA PHE A 351 14.59 4.68 -13.51
C PHE A 351 13.13 4.77 -13.09
N GLU A 352 12.79 4.11 -11.98
CA GLU A 352 11.43 4.02 -11.48
C GLU A 352 10.84 5.39 -11.11
N VAL A 353 9.64 5.68 -11.63
CA VAL A 353 8.86 6.89 -11.36
C VAL A 353 7.47 6.59 -10.82
N GLY A 354 7.01 5.36 -10.87
CA GLY A 354 5.74 4.92 -10.33
C GLY A 354 5.65 3.41 -10.26
N SER A 355 4.80 2.90 -9.38
CA SER A 355 4.54 1.47 -9.20
C SER A 355 3.05 1.25 -9.01
N CYS A 356 2.45 0.46 -9.89
CA CYS A 356 1.06 0.04 -9.83
C CYS A 356 0.95 -1.33 -9.18
N SER A 357 0.05 -1.50 -8.22
CA SER A 357 -0.10 -2.77 -7.51
C SER A 357 -1.56 -3.20 -7.39
N ASN A 358 -1.80 -4.49 -7.66
CA ASN A 358 -3.04 -5.18 -7.28
C ASN A 358 -2.76 -6.00 -6.02
N LEU A 359 -3.47 -5.70 -4.94
CA LEU A 359 -3.33 -6.38 -3.65
C LEU A 359 -4.44 -7.41 -3.43
N THR A 360 -5.31 -7.59 -4.41
CA THR A 360 -6.50 -8.43 -4.29
C THR A 360 -7.27 -8.11 -3.00
N ASP A 361 -7.64 -9.09 -2.20
CA ASP A 361 -8.36 -8.90 -0.94
C ASP A 361 -7.44 -8.76 0.30
N ALA A 362 -6.13 -8.69 0.14
CA ALA A 362 -5.20 -8.74 1.27
C ALA A 362 -5.37 -7.58 2.27
N GLN A 363 -5.49 -6.35 1.80
CA GLN A 363 -5.77 -5.19 2.65
C GLN A 363 -7.22 -5.20 3.14
N ALA A 364 -8.17 -5.55 2.28
CA ALA A 364 -9.59 -5.60 2.63
C ALA A 364 -9.87 -6.58 3.77
N ARG A 365 -9.19 -7.74 3.80
CA ARG A 365 -9.29 -8.70 4.92
C ARG A 365 -8.72 -8.16 6.21
N ARG A 366 -7.61 -7.42 6.16
CA ARG A 366 -7.00 -6.82 7.34
C ARG A 366 -7.85 -5.68 7.91
N LEU A 367 -8.44 -4.88 7.03
CA LEU A 367 -9.23 -3.70 7.40
C LEU A 367 -10.73 -3.97 7.53
N GLY A 368 -11.22 -5.18 7.18
CA GLY A 368 -12.65 -5.51 7.24
C GLY A 368 -13.48 -4.81 6.16
N ILE A 369 -12.93 -4.55 4.97
CA ILE A 369 -13.62 -3.90 3.86
C ILE A 369 -14.40 -4.94 3.06
N ARG A 370 -15.73 -4.90 3.11
CA ARG A 370 -16.59 -5.91 2.51
C ARG A 370 -17.62 -5.30 1.57
N ILE A 371 -18.04 -6.07 0.59
CA ILE A 371 -19.11 -5.71 -0.34
C ILE A 371 -20.36 -6.47 0.04
N LYS A 372 -21.49 -5.75 0.22
CA LYS A 372 -22.78 -6.31 0.56
C LYS A 372 -23.47 -6.84 -0.69
N VAL A 373 -23.98 -8.05 -0.60
CA VAL A 373 -24.87 -8.69 -1.58
C VAL A 373 -26.18 -9.11 -0.93
N GLU A 374 -27.14 -9.59 -1.72
CA GLU A 374 -28.46 -10.01 -1.20
C GLU A 374 -28.34 -11.08 -0.11
N LYS A 375 -27.42 -12.03 -0.27
CA LYS A 375 -27.15 -13.07 0.72
C LYS A 375 -25.68 -13.09 1.09
N GLY A 376 -25.33 -12.40 2.19
CA GLY A 376 -23.97 -12.39 2.71
C GLY A 376 -23.14 -11.18 2.28
N ASN A 377 -21.83 -11.35 2.30
CA ASN A 377 -20.84 -10.36 1.87
C ASN A 377 -19.53 -11.07 1.49
N TYR A 378 -18.67 -10.38 0.74
CA TYR A 378 -17.32 -10.81 0.40
C TYR A 378 -16.34 -9.63 0.49
N TYR A 379 -15.06 -9.90 0.49
CA TYR A 379 -14.04 -8.86 0.58
C TYR A 379 -13.84 -8.15 -0.77
N ALA A 380 -13.68 -6.85 -0.72
CA ALA A 380 -13.32 -6.05 -1.89
C ALA A 380 -11.87 -6.34 -2.31
N HIS A 381 -11.53 -6.03 -3.56
CA HIS A 381 -10.14 -5.90 -4.00
C HIS A 381 -9.69 -4.45 -3.89
N THR A 382 -8.40 -4.25 -3.59
CA THR A 382 -7.78 -2.93 -3.52
C THR A 382 -6.58 -2.83 -4.44
N LEU A 383 -6.45 -1.68 -5.09
CA LEU A 383 -5.35 -1.36 -5.98
C LEU A 383 -4.83 0.04 -5.67
N ASN A 384 -3.56 0.26 -5.91
CA ASN A 384 -2.93 1.56 -5.84
C ASN A 384 -1.96 1.78 -7.00
N ASN A 385 -1.72 3.04 -7.34
CA ASN A 385 -0.69 3.42 -8.28
C ASN A 385 -0.25 4.87 -8.05
N THR A 386 1.02 5.13 -8.20
CA THR A 386 1.57 6.48 -8.25
C THR A 386 1.18 7.14 -9.58
N VAL A 387 0.43 8.22 -9.51
CA VAL A 387 0.20 9.09 -10.69
C VAL A 387 1.49 9.81 -11.04
N VAL A 388 2.05 10.52 -10.06
CA VAL A 388 3.35 11.20 -10.15
C VAL A 388 3.92 11.49 -8.76
N ALA A 389 5.22 11.34 -8.62
CA ALA A 389 6.01 11.83 -7.50
C ALA A 389 7.00 12.89 -8.02
N PRO A 390 6.72 14.19 -7.82
CA PRO A 390 7.50 15.27 -8.44
C PRO A 390 9.00 15.19 -8.31
N PRO A 391 9.61 14.75 -7.21
CA PRO A 391 11.07 14.68 -7.13
C PRO A 391 11.68 13.85 -8.26
N ARG A 392 11.17 12.63 -8.49
CA ARG A 392 11.64 11.78 -9.60
C ARG A 392 11.13 12.29 -10.95
N MET A 393 9.90 12.80 -11.01
CA MET A 393 9.38 13.44 -12.21
C MET A 393 10.21 14.66 -12.59
N LEU A 394 10.62 15.50 -11.65
CA LEU A 394 11.46 16.66 -11.94
C LEU A 394 12.82 16.24 -12.53
N ILE A 395 13.43 15.15 -12.05
CA ILE A 395 14.64 14.61 -12.65
C ILE A 395 14.40 14.26 -14.11
N ALA A 396 13.36 13.45 -14.40
CA ALA A 396 13.01 13.07 -15.75
C ALA A 396 12.70 14.28 -16.63
N LEU A 397 11.91 15.22 -16.11
CA LEU A 397 11.50 16.42 -16.84
C LEU A 397 12.70 17.33 -17.15
N LEU A 398 13.54 17.61 -16.16
CA LEU A 398 14.72 18.47 -16.34
C LEU A 398 15.70 17.87 -17.34
N GLU A 399 16.02 16.57 -17.21
CA GLU A 399 16.99 15.91 -18.09
C GLU A 399 16.49 15.78 -19.53
N ASN A 400 15.20 15.43 -19.75
CA ASN A 400 14.64 15.28 -21.08
C ASN A 400 14.35 16.62 -21.81
N ASN A 401 14.27 17.72 -21.07
CA ASN A 401 13.96 19.04 -21.61
C ASN A 401 15.11 20.05 -21.46
N TYR A 402 16.31 19.60 -21.07
CA TYR A 402 17.50 20.43 -20.95
C TYR A 402 18.02 20.84 -22.34
N ASN A 403 18.39 22.08 -22.51
CA ASN A 403 18.92 22.63 -23.76
C ASN A 403 20.41 22.97 -23.61
N GLU A 404 21.15 22.98 -24.71
CA GLU A 404 22.59 23.28 -24.77
C GLU A 404 22.95 24.65 -24.14
N ASP A 405 22.03 25.64 -24.20
CA ASP A 405 22.17 26.96 -23.58
C ASP A 405 21.96 26.98 -22.05
N GLY A 406 21.73 25.84 -21.45
CA GLY A 406 21.45 25.67 -20.02
C GLY A 406 20.00 25.92 -19.62
N SER A 407 19.15 26.30 -20.55
CA SER A 407 17.70 26.46 -20.29
C SER A 407 16.98 25.12 -20.24
N VAL A 408 15.80 25.11 -19.62
CA VAL A 408 14.91 23.94 -19.59
C VAL A 408 13.58 24.32 -20.25
N THR A 409 13.20 23.61 -21.30
CA THR A 409 11.91 23.78 -21.95
C THR A 409 10.77 23.24 -21.08
N ILE A 410 9.69 23.98 -20.92
CA ILE A 410 8.50 23.54 -20.18
C ILE A 410 7.56 22.82 -21.16
N PRO A 411 7.21 21.55 -20.89
CA PRO A 411 6.21 20.82 -21.67
C PRO A 411 4.92 21.62 -21.84
N GLU A 412 4.33 21.55 -23.00
CA GLU A 412 3.16 22.38 -23.36
C GLU A 412 2.02 22.24 -22.36
N VAL A 413 1.74 21.00 -21.90
CA VAL A 413 0.68 20.70 -20.95
C VAL A 413 0.88 21.32 -19.56
N LEU A 414 2.12 21.69 -19.20
CA LEU A 414 2.44 22.35 -17.93
C LEU A 414 2.44 23.89 -18.00
N ARG A 415 2.53 24.48 -19.20
CA ARG A 415 2.60 25.94 -19.37
C ARG A 415 1.42 26.70 -18.75
N PRO A 416 0.15 26.23 -18.84
CA PRO A 416 -0.97 26.88 -18.17
C PRO A 416 -0.78 26.98 -16.65
N TYR A 417 -0.18 25.97 -16.03
CA TYR A 417 0.12 25.93 -14.58
C TYR A 417 1.38 26.75 -14.20
N MET A 418 2.16 27.15 -15.21
CA MET A 418 3.35 27.98 -15.09
C MET A 418 3.13 29.44 -15.51
N GLY A 419 1.85 29.86 -15.64
CA GLY A 419 1.50 31.22 -16.11
C GLY A 419 1.97 31.53 -17.53
N GLY A 420 2.02 30.52 -18.41
CA GLY A 420 2.44 30.64 -19.80
C GLY A 420 3.96 30.60 -19.99
N THR A 421 4.76 30.33 -18.95
CA THR A 421 6.24 30.22 -19.07
C THR A 421 6.59 29.04 -19.97
N GLU A 422 7.39 29.28 -21.01
CA GLU A 422 7.80 28.27 -21.98
C GLU A 422 9.19 27.68 -21.68
N LYS A 423 10.06 28.45 -21.04
CA LYS A 423 11.44 28.03 -20.68
C LYS A 423 11.86 28.59 -19.33
N LEU A 424 12.59 27.79 -18.59
CA LEU A 424 13.37 28.25 -17.43
C LEU A 424 14.79 28.55 -17.90
N VAL A 425 15.34 29.68 -17.48
CA VAL A 425 16.69 30.09 -17.89
C VAL A 425 17.59 30.22 -16.66
N PRO A 426 18.89 29.88 -16.76
CA PRO A 426 19.84 30.06 -15.68
C PRO A 426 19.82 31.50 -15.16
N LYS A 427 19.86 31.67 -13.85
CA LYS A 427 19.92 32.97 -13.18
C LYS A 427 21.38 33.25 -12.80
N LYS A 428 21.81 34.46 -13.15
CA LYS A 428 23.16 34.92 -12.81
C LYS A 428 23.31 35.23 -11.32
#